data_49f8bbc13b7e23d92639699b1ddd606c
#
_entry.id   49f8bbc13b7e23d92639699b1ddd606c
#
_cell.length_a   1.000
_cell.length_b   1.000
_cell.length_c   1.000
_cell.angle_alpha   90.00
_cell.angle_beta   90.00
_cell.angle_gamma   90.00
#
_symmetry.space_group_name_H-M   'P 1'
#
loop_
_entity.id
_entity.type
_entity.pdbx_description
1 polymer ?
#
loop_
_entity_poly.entity_id
_entity_poly.type
_entity_poly.pdbx_seq_one_letter_code
_entity_poly.pdbx_strand_id
1 'polypeptide(L)'
;MTGGAGRRRATPEMIQTGTRLRSVPLVPDIRLHQADDPISLWQRTELTSGRTGLDPPFWAFAWAGGLALARYLLDHPEIIRGRHAIDIASGSGLVAGAAPCSPYTCAGSRFGSTVS
;
A
#
# COMPACT_ATOMS: atom_id res chain seq x y z
N MET A 1 6.52 -2.65 32.98
CA MET A 1 6.68 -1.52 32.05
C MET A 1 6.51 -2.02 30.64
N THR A 2 5.34 -1.98 30.16
CA THR A 2 5.01 -2.30 28.79
C THR A 2 5.21 -1.06 27.94
N GLY A 3 6.44 -0.83 27.49
CA GLY A 3 6.68 0.08 26.41
C GLY A 3 6.02 -0.48 25.16
N GLY A 4 4.81 -0.05 24.84
CA GLY A 4 4.20 -0.34 23.56
C GLY A 4 5.14 0.17 22.49
N ALA A 5 5.85 -0.73 21.79
CA ALA A 5 6.53 -0.40 20.57
C ALA A 5 5.47 -0.01 19.57
N GLY A 6 5.09 1.26 19.59
CA GLY A 6 4.17 1.80 18.60
C GLY A 6 4.76 1.49 17.23
N ARG A 7 4.06 0.68 16.44
CA ARG A 7 4.39 0.43 15.05
C ARG A 7 4.57 1.79 14.39
N ARG A 8 5.80 2.17 14.13
CA ARG A 8 6.06 3.42 13.43
C ARG A 8 5.65 3.25 11.99
N ARG A 9 4.75 4.10 11.57
CA ARG A 9 4.30 4.21 10.19
C ARG A 9 5.45 4.69 9.31
N ALA A 10 5.47 4.27 8.06
CA ALA A 10 6.32 4.88 7.06
C ALA A 10 6.04 6.39 7.03
N THR A 11 7.09 7.19 7.06
CA THR A 11 6.95 8.63 6.91
C THR A 11 6.82 8.99 5.44
N PRO A 12 6.19 10.12 5.08
CA PRO A 12 6.14 10.58 3.70
C PRO A 12 7.53 10.65 3.04
N GLU A 13 8.52 11.07 3.79
CA GLU A 13 9.91 11.15 3.33
C GLU A 13 10.47 9.76 3.00
N MET A 14 10.25 8.77 3.84
CA MET A 14 10.67 7.38 3.57
C MET A 14 10.01 6.84 2.31
N ILE A 15 8.74 7.15 2.08
CA ILE A 15 8.03 6.75 0.88
C ILE A 15 8.66 7.40 -0.36
N GLN A 16 8.87 8.70 -0.33
CA GLN A 16 9.42 9.45 -1.45
C GLN A 16 10.86 9.06 -1.81
N THR A 17 11.69 8.80 -0.81
CA THR A 17 13.11 8.46 -1.02
C THR A 17 13.36 6.98 -1.28
N GLY A 18 12.51 6.11 -0.77
CA GLY A 18 12.67 4.65 -0.85
C GLY A 18 11.87 3.97 -1.94
N THR A 19 10.99 4.69 -2.63
CA THR A 19 10.09 4.13 -3.65
C THR A 19 10.02 5.02 -4.87
N ARG A 20 9.47 4.46 -5.95
CA ARG A 20 9.13 5.21 -7.17
C ARG A 20 7.69 4.96 -7.54
N LEU A 21 7.03 6.00 -8.04
CA LEU A 21 5.66 5.89 -8.56
C LEU A 21 5.71 5.17 -9.91
N ARG A 22 5.12 3.99 -9.97
CA ARG A 22 5.11 3.12 -11.16
C ARG A 22 3.74 2.57 -11.44
N SER A 23 3.48 2.31 -12.70
CA SER A 23 2.32 1.53 -13.11
C SER A 23 2.43 0.10 -12.57
N VAL A 24 1.30 -0.46 -12.17
CA VAL A 24 1.23 -1.80 -11.61
C VAL A 24 1.01 -2.81 -12.73
N PRO A 25 1.78 -3.91 -12.78
CA PRO A 25 1.52 -5.00 -13.75
C PRO A 25 0.06 -5.48 -13.67
N LEU A 26 -0.53 -5.89 -14.79
CA LEU A 26 -1.92 -6.31 -14.95
C LEU A 26 -2.99 -5.21 -14.76
N VAL A 27 -2.67 -4.14 -14.06
CA VAL A 27 -3.56 -3.01 -13.78
C VAL A 27 -2.84 -1.69 -14.03
N PRO A 28 -2.38 -1.42 -15.27
CA PRO A 28 -1.47 -0.32 -15.59
C PRO A 28 -2.09 1.08 -15.36
N ASP A 29 -3.40 1.18 -15.27
CA ASP A 29 -4.09 2.43 -14.94
C ASP A 29 -3.88 2.86 -13.47
N ILE A 30 -3.45 1.92 -12.63
CA ILE A 30 -3.13 2.19 -11.23
C ILE A 30 -1.63 2.40 -11.10
N ARG A 31 -1.25 3.50 -10.47
CA ARG A 31 0.14 3.82 -10.15
C ARG A 31 0.32 3.79 -8.65
N LEU A 32 1.36 3.11 -8.20
CA LEU A 32 1.70 2.98 -6.79
C LEU A 32 3.17 3.32 -6.55
N HIS A 33 3.44 3.80 -5.36
CA HIS A 33 4.80 3.88 -4.84
C HIS A 33 5.31 2.48 -4.53
N GLN A 34 6.27 2.01 -5.31
CA GLN A 34 6.87 0.68 -5.18
C GLN A 34 8.37 0.77 -4.97
N ALA A 35 8.91 -0.06 -4.10
CA ALA A 35 10.34 -0.19 -3.92
C ALA A 35 10.96 -1.00 -5.09
N ASP A 36 12.17 -0.60 -5.50
CA ASP A 36 12.95 -1.37 -6.47
C ASP A 36 13.41 -2.69 -5.87
N ASP A 37 13.87 -2.61 -4.63
CA ASP A 37 14.30 -3.74 -3.83
C ASP A 37 13.82 -3.58 -2.39
N PRO A 38 12.92 -4.46 -1.96
CA PRO A 38 12.35 -4.46 -0.62
C PRO A 38 13.33 -4.65 0.49
N ILE A 39 14.25 -5.55 0.26
CA ILE A 39 15.24 -5.91 1.28
C ILE A 39 16.14 -4.72 1.54
N SER A 40 16.60 -4.07 0.49
CA SER A 40 17.40 -2.85 0.60
C SER A 40 16.63 -1.70 1.26
N LEU A 41 15.34 -1.55 0.95
CA LEU A 41 14.50 -0.55 1.61
C LEU A 41 14.38 -0.83 3.10
N TRP A 42 14.13 -2.08 3.46
CA TRP A 42 14.03 -2.52 4.85
C TRP A 42 15.33 -2.26 5.62
N GLN A 43 16.45 -2.73 5.08
CA GLN A 43 17.78 -2.54 5.68
C GLN A 43 18.13 -1.07 5.88
N ARG A 44 17.89 -0.22 4.88
CA ARG A 44 18.11 1.23 5.00
C ARG A 44 17.23 1.84 6.07
N THR A 45 16.00 1.40 6.19
CA THR A 45 15.07 1.88 7.22
C THR A 45 15.59 1.54 8.60
N GLU A 46 16.08 0.33 8.81
CA GLU A 46 16.68 -0.08 10.08
C GLU A 46 17.94 0.73 10.39
N LEU A 47 18.83 0.90 9.43
CA LEU A 47 20.04 1.70 9.59
C LEU A 47 19.74 3.16 9.93
N THR A 48 18.82 3.77 9.22
CA THR A 48 18.47 5.19 9.41
C THR A 48 17.76 5.42 10.75
N SER A 49 16.95 4.47 11.17
CA SER A 49 16.22 4.57 12.44
C SER A 49 17.05 4.17 13.66
N GLY A 50 18.20 3.52 13.46
CA GLY A 50 19.02 2.93 14.52
C GLY A 50 18.33 1.78 15.25
N ARG A 51 17.33 1.18 14.66
CA ARG A 51 16.52 0.09 15.24
C ARG A 51 16.59 -1.13 14.36
N THR A 52 16.65 -2.29 14.97
CA THR A 52 16.58 -3.59 14.32
C THR A 52 15.24 -4.26 14.59
N GLY A 53 14.85 -5.19 13.74
CA GLY A 53 13.60 -5.94 13.87
C GLY A 53 12.35 -5.13 13.53
N LEU A 54 12.47 -4.18 12.62
CA LEU A 54 11.31 -3.47 12.09
C LEU A 54 10.49 -4.40 11.20
N ASP A 55 9.19 -4.15 11.13
CA ASP A 55 8.33 -4.86 10.18
C ASP A 55 8.80 -4.60 8.74
N PRO A 56 8.87 -5.64 7.88
CA PRO A 56 9.17 -5.45 6.47
C PRO A 56 8.19 -4.47 5.80
N PRO A 57 8.64 -3.70 4.78
CA PRO A 57 7.80 -2.73 4.11
C PRO A 57 6.83 -3.40 3.12
N PHE A 58 5.91 -4.21 3.60
CA PHE A 58 4.91 -4.92 2.78
C PHE A 58 4.07 -3.98 1.90
N TRP A 59 3.90 -2.73 2.35
CA TRP A 59 3.19 -1.69 1.61
C TRP A 59 3.90 -1.22 0.33
N ALA A 60 5.19 -1.50 0.21
CA ALA A 60 6.00 -1.08 -0.95
C ALA A 60 5.93 -2.06 -2.13
N PHE A 61 4.97 -2.99 -2.09
CA PHE A 61 4.81 -4.03 -3.10
C PHE A 61 3.37 -4.18 -3.57
N ALA A 62 3.25 -4.57 -4.84
CA ALA A 62 2.03 -5.11 -5.40
C ALA A 62 2.06 -6.65 -5.28
N TRP A 63 1.42 -7.18 -4.27
CA TRP A 63 1.36 -8.63 -4.02
C TRP A 63 0.41 -9.32 -4.99
N ALA A 64 0.69 -10.58 -5.30
CA ALA A 64 -0.04 -11.35 -6.29
C ALA A 64 -1.55 -11.43 -6.01
N GLY A 65 -1.95 -11.63 -4.76
CA GLY A 65 -3.36 -11.64 -4.37
C GLY A 65 -4.06 -10.29 -4.60
N GLY A 66 -3.39 -9.20 -4.26
CA GLY A 66 -3.87 -7.84 -4.54
C GLY A 66 -3.97 -7.54 -6.03
N LEU A 67 -2.98 -7.98 -6.82
CA LEU A 67 -3.00 -7.85 -8.29
C LEU A 67 -4.19 -8.58 -8.91
N ALA A 68 -4.42 -9.83 -8.52
CA ALA A 68 -5.54 -10.62 -9.02
C ALA A 68 -6.89 -9.99 -8.65
N LEU A 69 -7.05 -9.57 -7.41
CA LEU A 69 -8.27 -8.94 -6.93
C LEU A 69 -8.52 -7.58 -7.58
N ALA A 70 -7.50 -6.74 -7.71
CA ALA A 70 -7.60 -5.45 -8.38
C ALA A 70 -8.01 -5.62 -9.85
N ARG A 71 -7.38 -6.56 -10.57
CA ARG A 71 -7.75 -6.87 -11.94
C ARG A 71 -9.19 -7.34 -12.04
N TYR A 72 -9.60 -8.23 -11.15
CA TYR A 72 -10.97 -8.75 -11.11
C TYR A 72 -11.99 -7.64 -10.88
N LEU A 73 -11.74 -6.72 -9.95
CA LEU A 73 -12.64 -5.61 -9.68
C LEU A 73 -12.72 -4.62 -10.84
N LEU A 74 -11.62 -4.38 -11.55
CA LEU A 74 -11.63 -3.53 -12.75
C LEU A 74 -12.40 -4.18 -13.90
N ASP A 75 -12.34 -5.50 -14.05
CA ASP A 75 -13.09 -6.23 -15.07
C ASP A 75 -14.58 -6.43 -14.69
N HIS A 76 -14.90 -6.35 -13.40
CA HIS A 76 -16.24 -6.55 -12.85
C HIS A 76 -16.68 -5.38 -11.96
N PRO A 77 -16.76 -4.16 -12.48
CA PRO A 77 -17.06 -2.97 -11.68
C PRO A 77 -18.45 -3.01 -11.02
N GLU A 78 -19.36 -3.85 -11.52
CA GLU A 78 -20.71 -4.05 -10.95
C GLU A 78 -20.69 -4.60 -9.53
N ILE A 79 -19.61 -5.30 -9.13
CA ILE A 79 -19.48 -5.88 -7.80
C ILE A 79 -19.47 -4.81 -6.72
N ILE A 80 -18.83 -3.66 -7.00
CA ILE A 80 -18.61 -2.59 -6.00
C ILE A 80 -19.33 -1.29 -6.36
N ARG A 81 -19.89 -1.17 -7.56
CA ARG A 81 -20.58 0.04 -7.98
C ARG A 81 -21.78 0.34 -7.07
N GLY A 82 -21.81 1.54 -6.52
CA GLY A 82 -22.89 1.99 -5.63
C GLY A 82 -22.86 1.32 -4.25
N ARG A 83 -21.77 0.61 -3.90
CA ARG A 83 -21.61 -0.04 -2.59
C ARG A 83 -20.49 0.61 -1.80
N HIS A 84 -20.57 0.49 -0.49
CA HIS A 84 -19.47 0.82 0.40
C HIS A 84 -18.53 -0.38 0.50
N ALA A 85 -17.25 -0.15 0.31
CA ALA A 85 -16.22 -1.18 0.41
C ALA A 85 -15.17 -0.77 1.43
N ILE A 86 -14.64 -1.73 2.16
CA ILE A 86 -13.54 -1.54 3.11
C ILE A 86 -12.42 -2.49 2.69
N ASP A 87 -11.24 -1.95 2.48
CA ASP A 87 -10.03 -2.72 2.25
C ASP A 87 -9.27 -2.87 3.57
N ILE A 88 -9.32 -4.07 4.14
CA ILE A 88 -8.66 -4.39 5.41
C ILE A 88 -7.23 -4.85 5.11
N ALA A 89 -6.26 -4.30 5.84
CA ALA A 89 -4.84 -4.56 5.63
C ALA A 89 -4.40 -4.20 4.19
N SER A 90 -4.82 -3.05 3.73
CA SER A 90 -4.71 -2.58 2.34
C SER A 90 -3.27 -2.59 1.75
N GLY A 91 -2.24 -2.69 2.59
CA GLY A 91 -0.84 -2.69 2.17
C GLY A 91 -0.50 -1.48 1.31
N SER A 92 -0.27 -1.70 0.02
CA SER A 92 0.02 -0.64 -0.96
C SER A 92 -1.21 0.20 -1.34
N GLY A 93 -2.42 -0.21 -0.97
CA GLY A 93 -3.67 0.42 -1.41
C GLY A 93 -4.11 0.02 -2.83
N LEU A 94 -3.50 -1.00 -3.40
CA LEU A 94 -3.78 -1.45 -4.77
C LEU A 94 -5.24 -1.81 -5.00
N VAL A 95 -5.82 -2.61 -4.13
CA VAL A 95 -7.22 -3.06 -4.25
C VAL A 95 -8.18 -1.89 -4.04
N ALA A 96 -7.92 -1.04 -3.06
CA ALA A 96 -8.69 0.18 -2.84
C ALA A 96 -8.63 1.12 -4.05
N GLY A 97 -7.47 1.23 -4.71
CA GLY A 97 -7.30 2.00 -5.93
C GLY A 97 -8.06 1.45 -7.14
N ALA A 98 -8.31 0.14 -7.18
CA ALA A 98 -9.13 -0.50 -8.21
C ALA A 98 -10.63 -0.33 -7.98
N ALA A 99 -11.04 -0.02 -6.77
CA ALA A 99 -12.44 0.30 -6.47
C ALA A 99 -12.78 1.68 -7.06
N PRO A 100 -13.86 1.81 -7.83
CA PRO A 100 -14.27 3.13 -8.30
C PRO A 100 -14.57 4.01 -7.08
N CYS A 101 -13.82 5.10 -6.97
CA CYS A 101 -14.01 6.05 -5.89
C CYS A 101 -15.43 6.63 -5.94
N SER A 102 -16.28 6.14 -5.06
CA SER A 102 -17.40 6.96 -4.62
C SER A 102 -16.82 8.06 -3.73
N PRO A 103 -17.23 9.32 -3.86
CA PRO A 103 -16.67 10.44 -3.08
C PRO A 103 -16.81 10.28 -1.56
N TYR A 104 -17.39 9.19 -1.10
CA TYR A 104 -17.68 8.94 0.30
C TYR A 104 -16.94 7.75 0.91
N THR A 105 -16.08 7.04 0.19
CA THR A 105 -15.64 5.73 0.68
C THR A 105 -14.20 5.33 0.32
N CYS A 106 -13.26 6.18 0.61
CA CYS A 106 -11.88 5.75 0.76
C CYS A 106 -11.46 5.90 2.22
N ALA A 107 -12.07 5.13 3.11
CA ALA A 107 -11.52 4.93 4.44
C ALA A 107 -10.36 3.92 4.30
N GLY A 108 -9.21 4.39 3.83
CA GLY A 108 -8.00 3.61 3.88
C GLY A 108 -7.72 3.21 5.32
N SER A 109 -7.46 1.92 5.53
CA SER A 109 -6.94 1.47 6.80
C SER A 109 -5.68 2.30 7.12
N ARG A 110 -5.44 2.52 8.39
CA ARG A 110 -4.42 3.44 8.94
C ARG A 110 -2.96 3.11 8.61
N PHE A 111 -2.69 2.44 7.51
CA PHE A 111 -1.36 2.15 7.02
C PHE A 111 -1.12 2.97 5.75
N GLY A 112 -0.54 4.11 5.93
CA GLY A 112 0.12 5.03 5.05
C GLY A 112 0.11 4.79 3.54
N SER A 113 -1.04 4.65 2.91
CA SER A 113 -1.13 4.65 1.45
C SER A 113 -1.70 5.99 1.02
N THR A 114 -0.84 6.82 0.45
CA THR A 114 -1.30 7.99 -0.29
C THR A 114 -1.61 7.52 -1.71
N VAL A 115 -2.86 7.40 -2.02
CA VAL A 115 -3.33 7.25 -3.39
C VAL A 115 -3.50 8.65 -3.96
N SER A 116 -2.73 8.97 -4.97
CA SER A 116 -2.86 10.24 -5.72
C SER A 116 -3.71 9.99 -6.95
#